data_afd5ed3dc8d7444889b75723a8f1d878
#
_entry.id   afd5ed3dc8d7444889b75723a8f1d878
#
_cell.length_a   1.000
_cell.length_b   1.000
_cell.length_c   1.000
_cell.angle_alpha   90.00
_cell.angle_beta   90.00
_cell.angle_gamma   90.00
#
_symmetry.space_group_name_H-M   'P 1'
#
loop_
_entity.id
_entity.type
_entity.pdbx_description
1 polymer ?
#
loop_
_entity_poly.entity_id
_entity_poly.type
_entity_poly.pdbx_seq_one_letter_code
_entity_poly.pdbx_strand_id
1 'polypeptide(L)'
;MERIICLVIGYACGLLQSGYLVGKMHHIDIRKAGSGNSGSTNALRVMGLKAGLMTFAGDVLKCFAAVLIVRAIYHGSNILPLLMMYAGAGVTLGHNFPFYMNFKGGKGIAVMAALVVSNCFWHLPYSFILFFVTLAFFLVPVLVTRYVSLGSLLAYAVFFIQMVIFGQLGWFDMAKGAVYELYAITFLLTALAWYRHRANIKRLLNGTENKFGSKK
;
A
#
# COMPACT_ATOMS: atom_id res chain seq x y z
N MET A 1 -15.94 -14.48 -11.30
CA MET A 1 -14.87 -14.37 -12.32
C MET A 1 -14.19 -13.00 -12.26
N GLU A 2 -14.95 -11.89 -12.26
CA GLU A 2 -14.44 -10.50 -12.24
C GLU A 2 -13.39 -10.24 -11.16
N ARG A 3 -13.62 -10.71 -9.94
CA ARG A 3 -12.71 -10.58 -8.80
C ARG A 3 -11.33 -11.15 -9.07
N ILE A 4 -11.29 -12.34 -9.68
CA ILE A 4 -10.04 -13.02 -10.05
C ILE A 4 -9.31 -12.23 -11.14
N ILE A 5 -10.03 -11.75 -12.15
CA ILE A 5 -9.45 -10.92 -13.21
C ILE A 5 -8.83 -9.66 -12.63
N CYS A 6 -9.56 -8.94 -11.74
CA CYS A 6 -9.05 -7.74 -11.09
C CYS A 6 -7.80 -8.03 -10.23
N LEU A 7 -7.80 -9.15 -9.49
CA LEU A 7 -6.66 -9.58 -8.70
C LEU A 7 -5.43 -9.87 -9.60
N VAL A 8 -5.63 -10.55 -10.73
CA VAL A 8 -4.56 -10.88 -11.68
C VAL A 8 -4.00 -9.63 -12.35
N ILE A 9 -4.86 -8.70 -12.80
CA ILE A 9 -4.45 -7.39 -13.34
C ILE A 9 -3.60 -6.66 -12.30
N GLY A 10 -4.08 -6.60 -11.06
CA GLY A 10 -3.36 -5.97 -9.96
C GLY A 10 -2.02 -6.65 -9.71
N TYR A 11 -1.98 -7.97 -9.63
CA TYR A 11 -0.74 -8.71 -9.41
C TYR A 11 0.30 -8.43 -10.50
N ALA A 12 -0.11 -8.44 -11.77
CA ALA A 12 0.75 -8.13 -12.91
C ALA A 12 1.36 -6.72 -12.80
N CYS A 13 0.55 -5.70 -12.50
CA CYS A 13 1.04 -4.34 -12.24
C CYS A 13 1.97 -4.30 -11.01
N GLY A 14 1.63 -5.05 -9.96
CA GLY A 14 2.40 -5.14 -8.72
C GLY A 14 3.80 -5.72 -8.90
N LEU A 15 4.00 -6.57 -9.90
CA LEU A 15 5.32 -7.13 -10.24
C LEU A 15 6.35 -6.06 -10.60
N LEU A 16 5.95 -4.87 -11.04
CA LEU A 16 6.88 -3.77 -11.27
C LEU A 16 7.48 -3.33 -9.92
N GLN A 17 8.75 -3.66 -9.69
CA GLN A 17 9.47 -3.35 -8.45
C GLN A 17 10.29 -2.07 -8.61
N SER A 18 9.65 -0.93 -8.36
CA SER A 18 10.23 0.41 -8.57
C SER A 18 11.57 0.58 -7.87
N GLY A 19 11.67 0.18 -6.60
CA GLY A 19 12.93 0.28 -5.85
C GLY A 19 14.05 -0.63 -6.36
N TYR A 20 13.71 -1.78 -6.92
CA TYR A 20 14.70 -2.64 -7.59
C TYR A 20 15.20 -2.02 -8.89
N LEU A 21 14.29 -1.43 -9.68
CA LEU A 21 14.65 -0.76 -10.94
C LEU A 21 15.52 0.49 -10.67
N VAL A 22 15.10 1.32 -9.71
CA VAL A 22 15.89 2.49 -9.27
C VAL A 22 17.25 2.05 -8.71
N GLY A 23 17.29 0.97 -7.94
CA GLY A 23 18.55 0.39 -7.46
C GLY A 23 19.49 0.00 -8.61
N LYS A 24 18.97 -0.66 -9.65
CA LYS A 24 19.74 -0.99 -10.85
C LYS A 24 20.31 0.26 -11.55
N MET A 25 19.52 1.34 -11.64
CA MET A 25 19.98 2.60 -12.23
C MET A 25 21.16 3.23 -11.43
N HIS A 26 21.23 2.93 -10.13
CA HIS A 26 22.31 3.37 -9.25
C HIS A 26 23.40 2.31 -9.06
N HIS A 27 23.39 1.21 -9.83
CA HIS A 27 24.31 0.07 -9.71
C HIS A 27 24.32 -0.58 -8.31
N ILE A 28 23.19 -0.51 -7.60
CA ILE A 28 23.01 -1.04 -6.25
C ILE A 28 21.92 -2.12 -6.24
N ASP A 29 22.20 -3.29 -5.69
CA ASP A 29 21.17 -4.26 -5.35
C ASP A 29 20.55 -3.89 -4.01
N ILE A 30 19.38 -3.20 -4.07
CA ILE A 30 18.65 -2.71 -2.90
C ILE A 30 18.29 -3.83 -1.90
N ARG A 31 18.25 -5.09 -2.36
CA ARG A 31 17.95 -6.25 -1.52
C ARG A 31 19.10 -6.63 -0.60
N LYS A 32 20.32 -6.18 -0.93
CA LYS A 32 21.57 -6.43 -0.18
C LYS A 32 22.03 -5.18 0.60
N ALA A 33 21.30 -4.06 0.49
CA ALA A 33 21.69 -2.79 1.07
C ALA A 33 20.66 -2.27 2.09
N GLY A 34 21.11 -1.61 3.13
CA GLY A 34 20.28 -1.04 4.17
C GLY A 34 19.43 -2.08 4.91
N SER A 35 18.09 -1.98 4.82
CA SER A 35 17.19 -2.97 5.42
C SER A 35 16.91 -4.18 4.53
N GLY A 36 17.44 -4.23 3.33
CA GLY A 36 17.16 -5.26 2.32
C GLY A 36 15.77 -5.21 1.70
N ASN A 37 14.95 -4.21 2.06
CA ASN A 37 13.61 -4.03 1.51
C ASN A 37 13.63 -3.18 0.24
N SER A 38 12.86 -3.55 -0.79
CA SER A 38 12.81 -2.82 -2.06
C SER A 38 11.93 -1.57 -2.04
N GLY A 39 11.37 -1.18 -0.90
CA GLY A 39 10.47 -0.02 -0.79
C GLY A 39 11.19 1.33 -0.67
N SER A 40 10.42 2.42 -0.87
CA SER A 40 10.88 3.81 -0.92
C SER A 40 11.68 4.28 0.30
N THR A 41 11.33 3.84 1.52
CA THR A 41 12.08 4.19 2.74
C THR A 41 13.51 3.63 2.72
N ASN A 42 13.71 2.43 2.18
CA ASN A 42 15.06 1.89 2.05
C ASN A 42 15.81 2.53 0.88
N ALA A 43 15.13 2.78 -0.22
CA ALA A 43 15.72 3.51 -1.36
C ALA A 43 16.22 4.90 -0.93
N LEU A 44 15.40 5.65 -0.16
CA LEU A 44 15.80 6.93 0.43
C LEU A 44 17.05 6.80 1.32
N ARG A 45 17.09 5.77 2.17
CA ARG A 45 18.20 5.54 3.11
C ARG A 45 19.52 5.23 2.40
N VAL A 46 19.46 4.42 1.34
CA VAL A 46 20.64 3.87 0.66
C VAL A 46 21.11 4.77 -0.48
N MET A 47 20.17 5.35 -1.23
CA MET A 47 20.43 6.06 -2.50
C MET A 47 20.01 7.54 -2.47
N GLY A 48 19.52 8.03 -1.33
CA GLY A 48 19.13 9.43 -1.15
C GLY A 48 17.72 9.77 -1.58
N LEU A 49 17.34 11.06 -1.44
CA LEU A 49 15.98 11.56 -1.57
C LEU A 49 15.38 11.30 -2.95
N LYS A 50 16.14 11.58 -4.02
CA LYS A 50 15.67 11.40 -5.40
C LYS A 50 15.26 9.94 -5.68
N ALA A 51 16.08 8.99 -5.29
CA ALA A 51 15.80 7.57 -5.45
C ALA A 51 14.60 7.11 -4.61
N GLY A 52 14.48 7.62 -3.38
CA GLY A 52 13.32 7.37 -2.53
C GLY A 52 12.02 7.86 -3.14
N LEU A 53 12.00 9.09 -3.67
CA LEU A 53 10.84 9.68 -4.34
C LEU A 53 10.49 8.97 -5.64
N MET A 54 11.48 8.62 -6.47
CA MET A 54 11.26 7.83 -7.70
C MET A 54 10.64 6.46 -7.38
N THR A 55 11.14 5.80 -6.34
CA THR A 55 10.59 4.51 -5.89
C THR A 55 9.15 4.67 -5.41
N PHE A 56 8.87 5.69 -4.60
CA PHE A 56 7.52 5.98 -4.11
C PHE A 56 6.56 6.27 -5.26
N ALA A 57 6.94 7.18 -6.17
CA ALA A 57 6.14 7.53 -7.33
C ALA A 57 5.83 6.32 -8.22
N GLY A 58 6.82 5.49 -8.52
CA GLY A 58 6.62 4.27 -9.31
C GLY A 58 5.70 3.24 -8.62
N ASP A 59 5.78 3.11 -7.29
CA ASP A 59 4.89 2.22 -6.53
C ASP A 59 3.45 2.77 -6.46
N VAL A 60 3.28 4.08 -6.42
CA VAL A 60 1.97 4.74 -6.50
C VAL A 60 1.38 4.59 -7.91
N LEU A 61 2.16 4.90 -8.94
CA LEU A 61 1.71 4.87 -10.34
C LEU A 61 1.27 3.48 -10.78
N LYS A 62 1.97 2.40 -10.40
CA LYS A 62 1.55 1.05 -10.75
C LYS A 62 0.21 0.65 -10.13
N CYS A 63 -0.09 1.16 -8.92
CA CYS A 63 -1.37 0.93 -8.28
C CYS A 63 -2.49 1.73 -8.96
N PHE A 64 -2.25 2.99 -9.29
CA PHE A 64 -3.18 3.79 -10.09
C PHE A 64 -3.46 3.13 -11.44
N ALA A 65 -2.43 2.65 -12.14
CA ALA A 65 -2.60 1.97 -13.42
C ALA A 65 -3.55 0.76 -13.29
N ALA A 66 -3.34 -0.11 -12.29
CA ALA A 66 -4.20 -1.26 -12.07
C ALA A 66 -5.65 -0.87 -11.77
N VAL A 67 -5.85 0.13 -10.89
CA VAL A 67 -7.18 0.62 -10.53
C VAL A 67 -7.89 1.26 -11.73
N LEU A 68 -7.18 2.06 -12.53
CA LEU A 68 -7.73 2.69 -13.73
C LEU A 68 -8.10 1.67 -14.82
N ILE A 69 -7.28 0.64 -15.02
CA ILE A 69 -7.59 -0.47 -15.96
C ILE A 69 -8.88 -1.17 -15.50
N VAL A 70 -8.98 -1.56 -14.24
CA VAL A 70 -10.17 -2.23 -13.69
C VAL A 70 -11.39 -1.33 -13.80
N ARG A 71 -11.26 -0.05 -13.52
CA ARG A 71 -12.36 0.91 -13.69
C ARG A 71 -12.80 1.02 -15.14
N ALA A 72 -11.87 1.10 -16.09
CA ALA A 72 -12.21 1.20 -17.52
C ALA A 72 -12.99 -0.03 -18.00
N ILE A 73 -12.61 -1.23 -17.52
CA ILE A 73 -13.27 -2.49 -17.87
C ILE A 73 -14.64 -2.61 -17.23
N TYR A 74 -14.78 -2.19 -15.96
CA TYR A 74 -15.97 -2.47 -15.15
C TYR A 74 -16.73 -1.20 -14.72
N HIS A 75 -16.66 -0.10 -15.51
CA HIS A 75 -17.23 1.21 -15.17
C HIS A 75 -18.74 1.17 -14.86
N GLY A 76 -19.50 0.22 -15.40
CA GLY A 76 -20.93 0.03 -15.15
C GLY A 76 -21.27 -0.94 -14.02
N SER A 77 -20.28 -1.50 -13.31
CA SER A 77 -20.51 -2.48 -12.27
C SER A 77 -20.99 -1.82 -10.97
N ASN A 78 -22.07 -2.34 -10.38
CA ASN A 78 -22.59 -1.93 -9.08
C ASN A 78 -21.68 -2.35 -7.89
N ILE A 79 -20.61 -3.11 -8.14
CA ILE A 79 -19.59 -3.50 -7.16
C ILE A 79 -18.21 -2.95 -7.55
N LEU A 80 -18.16 -1.89 -8.35
CA LEU A 80 -16.90 -1.30 -8.82
C LEU A 80 -15.91 -0.97 -7.69
N PRO A 81 -16.32 -0.39 -6.53
CA PRO A 81 -15.40 -0.14 -5.42
C PRO A 81 -14.73 -1.42 -4.91
N LEU A 82 -15.47 -2.52 -4.85
CA LEU A 82 -14.94 -3.82 -4.47
C LEU A 82 -13.95 -4.36 -5.51
N LEU A 83 -14.25 -4.24 -6.80
CA LEU A 83 -13.35 -4.69 -7.87
C LEU A 83 -12.04 -3.89 -7.91
N MET A 84 -12.11 -2.59 -7.66
CA MET A 84 -10.92 -1.74 -7.50
C MET A 84 -10.08 -2.16 -6.28
N MET A 85 -10.73 -2.57 -5.18
CA MET A 85 -10.02 -3.10 -4.01
C MET A 85 -9.33 -4.44 -4.32
N TYR A 86 -9.93 -5.31 -5.13
CA TYR A 86 -9.28 -6.53 -5.63
C TYR A 86 -8.05 -6.22 -6.49
N ALA A 87 -8.14 -5.20 -7.35
CA ALA A 87 -6.96 -4.73 -8.11
C ALA A 87 -5.83 -4.29 -7.15
N GLY A 88 -6.15 -3.47 -6.16
CA GLY A 88 -5.20 -3.03 -5.15
C GLY A 88 -4.62 -4.15 -4.31
N ALA A 89 -5.44 -5.15 -3.96
CA ALA A 89 -4.97 -6.37 -3.29
C ALA A 89 -3.98 -7.14 -4.18
N GLY A 90 -4.29 -7.28 -5.47
CA GLY A 90 -3.38 -7.85 -6.45
C GLY A 90 -2.06 -7.09 -6.53
N VAL A 91 -2.10 -5.76 -6.64
CA VAL A 91 -0.88 -4.93 -6.64
C VAL A 91 -0.06 -5.13 -5.36
N THR A 92 -0.72 -5.20 -4.21
CA THR A 92 -0.05 -5.43 -2.92
C THR A 92 0.63 -6.80 -2.90
N LEU A 93 -0.04 -7.84 -3.38
CA LEU A 93 0.53 -9.19 -3.49
C LEU A 93 1.72 -9.23 -4.45
N GLY A 94 1.61 -8.66 -5.65
CA GLY A 94 2.70 -8.60 -6.63
C GLY A 94 3.89 -7.76 -6.12
N HIS A 95 3.61 -6.67 -5.39
CA HIS A 95 4.64 -5.85 -4.77
C HIS A 95 5.34 -6.55 -3.60
N ASN A 96 4.60 -7.29 -2.77
CA ASN A 96 5.14 -7.96 -1.60
C ASN A 96 5.83 -9.29 -1.95
N PHE A 97 5.31 -9.98 -2.97
CA PHE A 97 5.70 -11.34 -3.35
C PHE A 97 5.96 -11.48 -4.87
N PRO A 98 6.88 -10.69 -5.45
CA PRO A 98 7.23 -10.85 -6.87
C PRO A 98 7.95 -12.18 -7.07
N PHE A 99 7.40 -13.05 -7.94
CA PHE A 99 7.91 -14.41 -8.13
C PHE A 99 9.37 -14.42 -8.61
N TYR A 100 9.74 -13.50 -9.51
CA TYR A 100 11.09 -13.39 -10.06
C TYR A 100 12.14 -12.84 -9.07
N MET A 101 11.71 -12.38 -7.89
CA MET A 101 12.59 -11.96 -6.79
C MET A 101 12.53 -12.93 -5.60
N ASN A 102 12.26 -14.20 -5.85
CA ASN A 102 12.09 -15.22 -4.80
C ASN A 102 11.06 -14.79 -3.74
N PHE A 103 9.98 -14.15 -4.17
CA PHE A 103 8.89 -13.65 -3.32
C PHE A 103 9.33 -12.65 -2.22
N LYS A 104 10.46 -11.95 -2.43
CA LYS A 104 11.05 -10.97 -1.49
C LYS A 104 10.93 -9.55 -2.04
N GLY A 105 9.73 -8.97 -1.95
CA GLY A 105 9.44 -7.60 -2.36
C GLY A 105 9.34 -6.61 -1.21
N GLY A 106 8.61 -5.50 -1.44
CA GLY A 106 8.34 -4.43 -0.48
C GLY A 106 7.33 -4.79 0.60
N LYS A 107 6.74 -3.78 1.24
CA LYS A 107 5.72 -3.93 2.30
C LYS A 107 4.37 -3.32 1.95
N GLY A 108 4.26 -2.63 0.81
CA GLY A 108 3.01 -2.15 0.25
C GLY A 108 2.49 -0.82 0.79
N ILE A 109 3.28 -0.04 1.55
CA ILE A 109 2.79 1.23 2.11
C ILE A 109 2.48 2.28 1.02
N ALA A 110 3.31 2.40 0.00
CA ALA A 110 3.06 3.29 -1.13
C ALA A 110 1.86 2.82 -1.98
N VAL A 111 1.68 1.51 -2.09
CA VAL A 111 0.51 0.90 -2.74
C VAL A 111 -0.77 1.23 -1.98
N MET A 112 -0.77 1.10 -0.65
CA MET A 112 -1.91 1.47 0.18
C MET A 112 -2.23 2.98 0.07
N ALA A 113 -1.21 3.83 0.10
CA ALA A 113 -1.40 5.26 -0.09
C ALA A 113 -2.09 5.56 -1.44
N ALA A 114 -1.68 4.86 -2.51
CA ALA A 114 -2.31 4.97 -3.81
C ALA A 114 -3.76 4.47 -3.82
N LEU A 115 -4.08 3.38 -3.10
CA LEU A 115 -5.46 2.91 -2.94
C LEU A 115 -6.33 3.93 -2.22
N VAL A 116 -5.84 4.51 -1.13
CA VAL A 116 -6.55 5.58 -0.40
C VAL A 116 -6.84 6.75 -1.33
N VAL A 117 -5.82 7.22 -2.07
CA VAL A 117 -5.98 8.33 -3.04
C VAL A 117 -6.91 7.94 -4.19
N SER A 118 -6.84 6.71 -4.70
CA SER A 118 -7.75 6.23 -5.74
C SER A 118 -9.21 6.30 -5.30
N ASN A 119 -9.51 5.98 -4.05
CA ASN A 119 -10.85 6.13 -3.50
C ASN A 119 -11.30 7.60 -3.45
N CYS A 120 -10.36 8.56 -3.30
CA CYS A 120 -10.71 9.99 -3.28
C CYS A 120 -11.34 10.49 -4.57
N PHE A 121 -11.07 9.88 -5.71
CA PHE A 121 -11.64 10.32 -6.99
C PHE A 121 -13.03 9.76 -7.27
N TRP A 122 -13.57 8.86 -6.41
CA TRP A 122 -14.79 8.12 -6.73
C TRP A 122 -15.96 8.41 -5.81
N HIS A 123 -15.73 8.79 -4.56
CA HIS A 123 -16.76 8.92 -3.54
C HIS A 123 -16.60 10.20 -2.72
N LEU A 124 -16.76 11.37 -3.36
CA LEU A 124 -16.85 12.64 -2.66
C LEU A 124 -18.16 12.72 -1.86
N PRO A 125 -18.16 13.23 -0.61
CA PRO A 125 -17.07 13.86 0.16
C PRO A 125 -16.24 12.90 1.05
N TYR A 126 -16.63 11.66 1.19
CA TYR A 126 -16.09 10.69 2.16
C TYR A 126 -14.62 10.34 1.92
N SER A 127 -14.22 10.40 0.68
CA SER A 127 -12.86 10.14 0.23
C SER A 127 -11.85 11.10 0.83
N PHE A 128 -12.21 12.36 1.06
CA PHE A 128 -11.33 13.30 1.73
C PHE A 128 -11.11 12.93 3.19
N ILE A 129 -12.18 12.48 3.89
CA ILE A 129 -12.06 11.98 5.26
C ILE A 129 -11.12 10.78 5.28
N LEU A 130 -11.35 9.80 4.38
CA LEU A 130 -10.48 8.63 4.24
C LEU A 130 -9.02 9.02 4.06
N PHE A 131 -8.75 9.95 3.14
CA PHE A 131 -7.40 10.40 2.83
C PHE A 131 -6.74 11.12 4.00
N PHE A 132 -7.36 12.19 4.50
CA PHE A 132 -6.74 13.03 5.53
C PHE A 132 -6.58 12.31 6.86
N VAL A 133 -7.54 11.49 7.26
CA VAL A 133 -7.43 10.70 8.50
C VAL A 133 -6.34 9.63 8.35
N THR A 134 -6.31 8.87 7.25
CA THR A 134 -5.23 7.90 7.02
C THR A 134 -3.85 8.58 6.96
N LEU A 135 -3.76 9.73 6.28
CA LEU A 135 -2.53 10.51 6.20
C LEU A 135 -2.09 11.02 7.57
N ALA A 136 -3.01 11.51 8.40
CA ALA A 136 -2.70 11.98 9.76
C ALA A 136 -2.17 10.83 10.63
N PHE A 137 -2.80 9.65 10.58
CA PHE A 137 -2.35 8.47 11.32
C PHE A 137 -1.03 7.89 10.79
N PHE A 138 -0.62 8.24 9.58
CA PHE A 138 0.72 7.98 9.09
C PHE A 138 1.71 9.06 9.54
N LEU A 139 1.42 10.34 9.24
CA LEU A 139 2.38 11.44 9.39
C LEU A 139 2.63 11.81 10.85
N VAL A 140 1.59 11.92 11.68
CA VAL A 140 1.75 12.36 13.07
C VAL A 140 2.71 11.44 13.84
N PRO A 141 2.55 10.11 13.83
CA PRO A 141 3.50 9.21 14.49
C PRO A 141 4.92 9.30 13.90
N VAL A 142 5.04 9.47 12.56
CA VAL A 142 6.35 9.61 11.91
C VAL A 142 7.04 10.90 12.34
N LEU A 143 6.33 12.02 12.39
CA LEU A 143 6.88 13.31 12.79
C LEU A 143 7.30 13.33 14.27
N VAL A 144 6.49 12.73 15.16
CA VAL A 144 6.77 12.71 16.60
C VAL A 144 7.87 11.72 16.94
N THR A 145 7.80 10.48 16.41
CA THR A 145 8.71 9.39 16.81
C THR A 145 9.87 9.17 15.85
N ARG A 146 9.76 9.66 14.63
CA ARG A 146 10.64 9.38 13.48
C ARG A 146 10.60 7.91 13.03
N TYR A 147 9.61 7.11 13.46
CA TYR A 147 9.44 5.72 13.07
C TYR A 147 8.43 5.58 11.93
N VAL A 148 8.89 5.45 10.68
CA VAL A 148 8.04 5.23 9.51
C VAL A 148 7.20 3.95 9.65
N SER A 149 7.75 2.91 10.27
CA SER A 149 7.04 1.64 10.48
C SER A 149 5.84 1.79 11.41
N LEU A 150 5.92 2.64 12.45
CA LEU A 150 4.80 2.91 13.35
C LEU A 150 3.66 3.61 12.60
N GLY A 151 3.98 4.68 11.87
CA GLY A 151 2.99 5.35 11.01
C GLY A 151 2.35 4.41 9.99
N SER A 152 3.14 3.50 9.40
CA SER A 152 2.64 2.49 8.46
C SER A 152 1.62 1.54 9.09
N LEU A 153 1.90 1.02 10.27
CA LEU A 153 1.01 0.11 11.00
C LEU A 153 -0.32 0.80 11.38
N LEU A 154 -0.23 2.03 11.88
CA LEU A 154 -1.41 2.82 12.26
C LEU A 154 -2.23 3.22 11.03
N ALA A 155 -1.60 3.60 9.93
CA ALA A 155 -2.30 3.93 8.70
C ALA A 155 -3.10 2.75 8.14
N TYR A 156 -2.55 1.52 8.14
CA TYR A 156 -3.30 0.33 7.74
C TYR A 156 -4.47 0.02 8.69
N ALA A 157 -4.25 0.14 10.00
CA ALA A 157 -5.30 -0.11 10.98
C ALA A 157 -6.46 0.88 10.83
N VAL A 158 -6.15 2.19 10.72
CA VAL A 158 -7.19 3.21 10.56
C VAL A 158 -7.87 3.14 9.20
N PHE A 159 -7.15 2.76 8.14
CA PHE A 159 -7.75 2.52 6.83
C PHE A 159 -8.84 1.44 6.91
N PHE A 160 -8.52 0.28 7.53
CA PHE A 160 -9.51 -0.78 7.73
C PHE A 160 -10.72 -0.31 8.57
N ILE A 161 -10.47 0.38 9.69
CA ILE A 161 -11.53 0.90 10.57
C ILE A 161 -12.45 1.85 9.80
N GLN A 162 -11.89 2.77 9.00
CA GLN A 162 -12.69 3.69 8.18
C GLN A 162 -13.51 2.94 7.13
N MET A 163 -12.96 1.91 6.48
CA MET A 163 -13.71 1.11 5.51
C MET A 163 -14.91 0.42 6.15
N VAL A 164 -14.78 -0.07 7.39
CA VAL A 164 -15.89 -0.65 8.15
C VAL A 164 -16.93 0.44 8.50
N ILE A 165 -16.51 1.58 9.05
CA ILE A 165 -17.41 2.67 9.42
C ILE A 165 -18.19 3.16 8.19
N PHE A 166 -17.52 3.43 7.08
CA PHE A 166 -18.15 3.95 5.86
C PHE A 166 -19.15 2.95 5.24
N GLY A 167 -18.82 1.66 5.29
CA GLY A 167 -19.76 0.65 4.84
C GLY A 167 -21.00 0.52 5.74
N GLN A 168 -20.83 0.64 7.07
CA GLN A 168 -21.97 0.67 8.02
C GLN A 168 -22.85 1.91 7.82
N LEU A 169 -22.27 3.03 7.42
CA LEU A 169 -22.99 4.25 7.07
C LEU A 169 -23.65 4.20 5.68
N GLY A 170 -23.47 3.10 4.94
CA GLY A 170 -24.06 2.93 3.60
C GLY A 170 -23.38 3.73 2.49
N TRP A 171 -22.17 4.23 2.73
CA TRP A 171 -21.49 5.13 1.80
C TRP A 171 -20.95 4.47 0.51
N PHE A 172 -20.90 3.15 0.45
CA PHE A 172 -20.38 2.45 -0.73
C PHE A 172 -21.43 2.14 -1.80
N ASP A 173 -22.71 2.36 -1.53
CA ASP A 173 -23.83 2.07 -2.45
C ASP A 173 -23.72 0.69 -3.13
N MET A 174 -23.39 -0.33 -2.32
CA MET A 174 -23.24 -1.71 -2.76
C MET A 174 -24.16 -2.63 -1.95
N ALA A 175 -24.49 -3.80 -2.52
CA ALA A 175 -25.18 -4.84 -1.78
C ALA A 175 -24.41 -5.27 -0.53
N LYS A 176 -25.09 -5.58 0.57
CA LYS A 176 -24.47 -5.93 1.87
C LYS A 176 -23.39 -7.00 1.76
N GLY A 177 -23.61 -8.04 0.94
CA GLY A 177 -22.62 -9.09 0.72
C GLY A 177 -21.30 -8.57 0.13
N ALA A 178 -21.36 -7.64 -0.82
CA ALA A 178 -20.18 -7.01 -1.41
C ALA A 178 -19.46 -6.09 -0.41
N VAL A 179 -20.20 -5.43 0.48
CA VAL A 179 -19.64 -4.61 1.56
C VAL A 179 -18.88 -5.47 2.56
N TYR A 180 -19.44 -6.60 2.98
CA TYR A 180 -18.73 -7.53 3.88
C TYR A 180 -17.47 -8.14 3.24
N GLU A 181 -17.53 -8.43 1.94
CA GLU A 181 -16.38 -8.88 1.18
C GLU A 181 -15.28 -7.80 1.12
N LEU A 182 -15.65 -6.53 0.97
CA LEU A 182 -14.74 -5.39 1.04
C LEU A 182 -14.04 -5.29 2.42
N TYR A 183 -14.78 -5.52 3.52
CA TYR A 183 -14.19 -5.57 4.86
C TYR A 183 -13.20 -6.70 4.99
N ALA A 184 -13.54 -7.89 4.49
CA ALA A 184 -12.65 -9.04 4.54
C ALA A 184 -11.34 -8.78 3.80
N ILE A 185 -11.39 -8.19 2.61
CA ILE A 185 -10.18 -7.86 1.83
C ILE A 185 -9.33 -6.81 2.54
N THR A 186 -9.94 -5.74 3.04
CA THR A 186 -9.19 -4.69 3.75
C THR A 186 -8.59 -5.19 5.05
N PHE A 187 -9.27 -6.08 5.76
CA PHE A 187 -8.72 -6.78 6.92
C PHE A 187 -7.52 -7.64 6.55
N LEU A 188 -7.62 -8.46 5.48
CA LEU A 188 -6.53 -9.31 5.02
C LEU A 188 -5.31 -8.48 4.56
N LEU A 189 -5.53 -7.35 3.90
CA LEU A 189 -4.45 -6.42 3.53
C LEU A 189 -3.77 -5.83 4.76
N THR A 190 -4.55 -5.45 5.78
CA THR A 190 -4.02 -4.95 7.05
C THR A 190 -3.22 -6.03 7.78
N ALA A 191 -3.77 -7.23 7.90
CA ALA A 191 -3.08 -8.37 8.52
C ALA A 191 -1.77 -8.71 7.78
N LEU A 192 -1.80 -8.71 6.45
CA LEU A 192 -0.61 -8.92 5.63
C LEU A 192 0.43 -7.82 5.87
N ALA A 193 0.02 -6.55 5.92
CA ALA A 193 0.93 -5.44 6.19
C ALA A 193 1.58 -5.59 7.58
N TRP A 194 0.82 -5.95 8.60
CA TRP A 194 1.35 -6.20 9.95
C TRP A 194 2.32 -7.38 9.96
N TYR A 195 1.98 -8.47 9.27
CA TYR A 195 2.90 -9.60 9.09
C TYR A 195 4.20 -9.18 8.38
N ARG A 196 4.11 -8.38 7.32
CA ARG A 196 5.30 -7.85 6.59
C ARG A 196 6.13 -6.90 7.46
N HIS A 197 5.54 -6.30 8.49
CA HIS A 197 6.22 -5.43 9.46
C HIS A 197 6.68 -6.16 10.75
N ARG A 198 6.54 -7.49 10.87
CA ARG A 198 6.88 -8.23 12.09
C ARG A 198 8.29 -7.95 12.65
N ALA A 199 9.27 -7.80 11.78
CA ALA A 199 10.64 -7.44 12.20
C ALA A 199 10.75 -5.99 12.70
N ASN A 200 9.93 -5.06 12.14
CA ASN A 200 9.83 -3.69 12.62
C ASN A 200 9.11 -3.66 13.98
N ILE A 201 8.01 -4.42 14.14
CA ILE A 201 7.27 -4.52 15.40
C ILE A 201 8.21 -4.97 16.50
N LYS A 202 9.02 -6.03 16.26
CA LYS A 202 10.02 -6.50 17.23
C LYS A 202 11.01 -5.38 17.60
N ARG A 203 11.50 -4.60 16.63
CA ARG A 203 12.42 -3.49 16.90
C ARG A 203 11.75 -2.31 17.60
N LEU A 204 10.48 -2.02 17.28
CA LEU A 204 9.70 -0.99 17.99
C LEU A 204 9.53 -1.35 19.47
N LEU A 205 9.16 -2.58 19.77
CA LEU A 205 9.00 -3.07 21.16
C LEU A 205 10.32 -3.05 21.94
N ASN A 206 11.45 -3.30 21.27
CA ASN A 206 12.77 -3.30 21.88
C ASN A 206 13.47 -1.92 21.85
N GLY A 207 12.82 -0.86 21.36
CA GLY A 207 13.41 0.48 21.25
C GLY A 207 14.56 0.60 20.21
N THR A 208 14.71 -0.37 19.32
CA THR A 208 15.85 -0.45 18.36
C THR A 208 15.42 -0.18 16.91
N GLU A 209 14.22 0.36 16.68
CA GLU A 209 13.74 0.67 15.33
C GLU A 209 14.53 1.83 14.70
N ASN A 210 14.76 1.74 13.39
CA ASN A 210 15.50 2.76 12.65
C ASN A 210 14.69 4.04 12.52
N LYS A 211 15.22 5.15 13.03
CA LYS A 211 14.61 6.47 12.89
C LYS A 211 14.79 7.03 11.48
N PHE A 212 13.79 7.71 10.98
CA PHE A 212 13.86 8.45 9.73
C PHE A 212 14.88 9.59 9.85
N GLY A 213 15.74 9.74 8.83
CA GLY A 213 16.75 10.80 8.79
C GLY A 213 17.95 10.62 9.75
N SER A 214 18.08 9.49 10.46
CA SER A 214 19.35 9.18 11.15
C SER A 214 20.41 8.73 10.14
N LYS A 215 21.51 9.45 10.06
CA LYS A 215 22.74 8.95 9.43
C LYS A 215 23.24 7.78 10.28
N LYS A 216 23.48 6.62 9.67
CA LYS A 216 24.34 5.60 10.25
C LYS A 216 25.78 5.96 10.00
#